data_f790db0bbee9f0a67613275545cfb0e0
#
_entry.id   f790db0bbee9f0a67613275545cfb0e0
#
_cell.length_a   1.000
_cell.length_b   1.000
_cell.length_c   1.000
_cell.angle_alpha   90.00
_cell.angle_beta   90.00
_cell.angle_gamma   90.00
#
_symmetry.space_group_name_H-M   'P 1'
#
loop_
_entity.id
_entity.type
_entity.pdbx_description
1 polymer ?
#
loop_
_entity_poly.entity_id
_entity_poly.type
_entity_poly.pdbx_seq_one_letter_code
_entity_poly.pdbx_strand_id
1 'polypeptide(L)'
;MGLLGAFLAMLVLTPILGIWGLALGLGVGLVVFFLTQRTHRGSILDRRTRRARWRSRVKTGTDAFEPFDVAVWDQREQAAAQARGRTEKWEAARQLTIMRSHPDGADGMGWLQCGHNEPGIAWHAPLGEQPYLSVTFTATGQVSGSESSAKLRRAAEAFGLFLASRATPMNLVSDVQMTTRVLPADSAMQEFWVLSSLDPDAPAEAVRSYENVLRLNSEDAMVQRHFFTVSWPIMAAFHDAAAKYGEGRDGWRGLMRQEIASTLRGLTEARVGHVDVLTARRLAAVMLHQQNPSRPIDLVKGVDPARLGVASHDEFSAQIVEDVDPIMGTPVQWWHRTAAIRSENMAMGARGQLWALDLLTGSDIRFIRTLSFHLHLVPKGEAKAATAKDVTRDRADRLDDAQKGRVENDETGANLSAARRRALDLAHGSPHHGGAWVGYVTISERDRDALMRASRALEETCATGLGIERLEWQDSYQAAASGTTWPIGRGLTPGRSSFGSKFINALAGKSERDAL
;
A
#
# COMPACT_ATOMS: atom_id res chain seq x y z
N MET A 1 -13.30 5.13 -26.88
CA MET A 1 -14.18 6.09 -26.18
C MET A 1 -13.96 7.54 -26.63
N GLY A 2 -12.71 8.05 -26.70
CA GLY A 2 -12.45 9.42 -27.21
C GLY A 2 -12.93 9.67 -28.66
N LEU A 3 -12.77 8.67 -29.53
CA LEU A 3 -13.29 8.70 -30.92
C LEU A 3 -14.82 8.72 -30.94
N LEU A 4 -15.49 8.05 -30.01
CA LEU A 4 -16.96 8.03 -29.93
C LEU A 4 -17.51 9.39 -29.47
N GLY A 5 -16.83 10.07 -28.54
CA GLY A 5 -17.16 11.43 -28.10
C GLY A 5 -16.96 12.47 -29.21
N ALA A 6 -15.87 12.32 -29.98
CA ALA A 6 -15.63 13.16 -31.16
C ALA A 6 -16.66 12.93 -32.26
N PHE A 7 -17.04 11.67 -32.49
CA PHE A 7 -18.10 11.32 -33.44
C PHE A 7 -19.47 11.86 -33.01
N LEU A 8 -19.82 11.77 -31.72
CA LEU A 8 -21.03 12.34 -31.16
C LEU A 8 -21.06 13.88 -31.29
N ALA A 9 -19.95 14.54 -30.97
CA ALA A 9 -19.81 15.99 -31.14
C ALA A 9 -19.94 16.39 -32.60
N MET A 10 -19.36 15.61 -33.52
CA MET A 10 -19.49 15.81 -34.97
C MET A 10 -20.94 15.66 -35.44
N LEU A 11 -21.66 14.63 -34.94
CA LEU A 11 -23.04 14.33 -35.29
C LEU A 11 -24.03 15.40 -34.81
N VAL A 12 -23.74 16.04 -33.65
CA VAL A 12 -24.56 17.13 -33.11
C VAL A 12 -24.24 18.48 -33.74
N LEU A 13 -22.97 18.77 -34.03
CA LEU A 13 -22.54 20.07 -34.52
C LEU A 13 -22.68 20.22 -36.03
N THR A 14 -22.63 19.13 -36.80
CA THR A 14 -22.74 19.19 -38.27
C THR A 14 -24.12 19.69 -38.76
N PRO A 15 -25.28 19.30 -38.19
CA PRO A 15 -26.58 19.83 -38.59
C PRO A 15 -26.76 21.32 -38.28
N ILE A 16 -26.05 21.83 -37.26
CA ILE A 16 -26.21 23.22 -36.79
C ILE A 16 -25.28 24.18 -37.54
N LEU A 17 -24.05 23.75 -37.82
CA LEU A 17 -22.96 24.60 -38.32
C LEU A 17 -22.45 24.18 -39.72
N GLY A 18 -23.06 23.18 -40.35
CA GLY A 18 -22.64 22.67 -41.66
C GLY A 18 -21.18 22.20 -41.66
N ILE A 19 -20.42 22.59 -42.68
CA ILE A 19 -19.02 22.17 -42.86
C ILE A 19 -18.09 22.64 -41.72
N TRP A 20 -18.42 23.74 -41.06
CA TRP A 20 -17.69 24.24 -39.90
C TRP A 20 -17.91 23.38 -38.66
N GLY A 21 -19.10 22.77 -38.52
CA GLY A 21 -19.38 21.79 -37.46
C GLY A 21 -18.52 20.53 -37.58
N LEU A 22 -18.30 20.08 -38.82
CA LEU A 22 -17.44 18.95 -39.13
C LEU A 22 -15.96 19.25 -38.80
N ALA A 23 -15.46 20.42 -39.19
CA ALA A 23 -14.10 20.85 -38.89
C ALA A 23 -13.87 20.99 -37.37
N LEU A 24 -14.84 21.53 -36.64
CA LEU A 24 -14.79 21.71 -35.20
C LEU A 24 -14.86 20.37 -34.47
N GLY A 25 -15.71 19.43 -34.91
CA GLY A 25 -15.80 18.07 -34.39
C GLY A 25 -14.48 17.28 -34.58
N LEU A 26 -13.86 17.42 -35.74
CA LEU A 26 -12.58 16.80 -36.06
C LEU A 26 -11.44 17.40 -35.21
N GLY A 27 -11.44 18.72 -35.00
CA GLY A 27 -10.53 19.43 -34.11
C GLY A 27 -10.64 18.97 -32.66
N VAL A 28 -11.86 18.85 -32.13
CA VAL A 28 -12.13 18.32 -30.80
C VAL A 28 -11.65 16.85 -30.69
N GLY A 29 -11.93 16.04 -31.71
CA GLY A 29 -11.48 14.66 -31.79
C GLY A 29 -9.95 14.52 -31.72
N LEU A 30 -9.26 15.34 -32.48
CA LEU A 30 -7.79 15.41 -32.49
C LEU A 30 -7.23 15.83 -31.10
N VAL A 31 -7.82 16.85 -30.49
CA VAL A 31 -7.42 17.31 -29.14
C VAL A 31 -7.65 16.22 -28.13
N VAL A 32 -8.80 15.55 -28.12
CA VAL A 32 -9.09 14.42 -27.22
C VAL A 32 -8.11 13.27 -27.45
N PHE A 33 -7.84 12.94 -28.73
CA PHE A 33 -6.87 11.90 -29.09
C PHE A 33 -5.48 12.21 -28.51
N PHE A 34 -4.94 13.42 -28.72
CA PHE A 34 -3.63 13.79 -28.18
C PHE A 34 -3.61 13.85 -26.65
N LEU A 35 -4.68 14.33 -26.01
CA LEU A 35 -4.76 14.40 -24.54
C LEU A 35 -4.83 13.02 -23.88
N THR A 36 -5.41 12.03 -24.59
CA THR A 36 -5.59 10.66 -24.08
C THR A 36 -4.47 9.70 -24.48
N GLN A 37 -3.58 10.10 -25.40
CA GLN A 37 -2.41 9.30 -25.79
C GLN A 37 -1.58 8.94 -24.57
N ARG A 38 -1.40 7.64 -24.33
CA ARG A 38 -0.59 7.12 -23.21
C ARG A 38 0.88 7.13 -23.61
N THR A 39 1.68 7.84 -22.84
CA THR A 39 3.15 7.75 -22.86
C THR A 39 3.61 6.91 -21.66
N HIS A 40 4.90 6.53 -21.60
CA HIS A 40 5.49 5.83 -20.46
C HIS A 40 5.26 6.55 -19.11
N ARG A 41 4.98 7.86 -19.11
CA ARG A 41 4.64 8.68 -17.93
C ARG A 41 3.14 8.92 -17.73
N GLY A 42 2.28 8.17 -18.41
CA GLY A 42 0.83 8.38 -18.44
C GLY A 42 0.39 9.37 -19.52
N SER A 43 -0.91 9.63 -19.62
CA SER A 43 -1.45 10.58 -20.58
C SER A 43 -1.16 12.03 -20.20
N ILE A 44 -1.27 12.95 -21.16
CA ILE A 44 -1.15 14.41 -20.89
C ILE A 44 -2.23 14.84 -19.89
N LEU A 45 -3.43 14.27 -19.97
CA LEU A 45 -4.53 14.55 -19.07
C LEU A 45 -4.19 14.07 -17.63
N ASP A 46 -3.63 12.86 -17.48
CA ASP A 46 -3.22 12.35 -16.17
C ASP A 46 -2.16 13.25 -15.52
N ARG A 47 -1.21 13.73 -16.31
CA ARG A 47 -0.18 14.67 -15.81
C ARG A 47 -0.77 16.02 -15.39
N ARG A 48 -1.73 16.55 -16.13
CA ARG A 48 -2.42 17.80 -15.78
C ARG A 48 -3.29 17.63 -14.54
N THR A 49 -4.03 16.53 -14.42
CA THR A 49 -4.85 16.24 -13.23
C THR A 49 -4.01 16.03 -11.99
N ARG A 50 -2.87 15.31 -12.07
CA ARG A 50 -1.92 15.17 -10.95
C ARG A 50 -1.35 16.52 -10.51
N ARG A 51 -0.95 17.39 -11.47
CA ARG A 51 -0.47 18.73 -11.15
C ARG A 51 -1.55 19.64 -10.57
N ALA A 52 -2.79 19.52 -11.04
CA ALA A 52 -3.90 20.28 -10.48
C ALA A 52 -4.22 19.84 -9.04
N ARG A 53 -4.25 18.54 -8.76
CA ARG A 53 -4.39 17.99 -7.41
C ARG A 53 -3.26 18.46 -6.49
N TRP A 54 -2.03 18.38 -6.96
CA TRP A 54 -0.86 18.87 -6.23
C TRP A 54 -1.02 20.34 -5.82
N ARG A 55 -1.33 21.22 -6.78
CA ARG A 55 -1.55 22.65 -6.51
C ARG A 55 -2.70 22.87 -5.52
N SER A 56 -3.76 22.08 -5.61
CA SER A 56 -4.88 22.15 -4.66
C SER A 56 -4.43 21.76 -3.26
N ARG A 57 -3.66 20.68 -3.10
CA ARG A 57 -3.13 20.23 -1.79
C ARG A 57 -2.22 21.28 -1.17
N VAL A 58 -1.26 21.81 -1.91
CA VAL A 58 -0.38 22.89 -1.45
C VAL A 58 -1.20 24.11 -1.03
N LYS A 59 -2.22 24.46 -1.80
CA LYS A 59 -3.09 25.59 -1.48
C LYS A 59 -3.91 25.38 -0.21
N THR A 60 -4.32 24.16 0.08
CA THR A 60 -5.14 23.85 1.28
C THR A 60 -4.30 23.46 2.50
N GLY A 61 -2.98 23.25 2.36
CA GLY A 61 -2.10 22.80 3.45
C GLY A 61 -2.16 21.28 3.70
N THR A 62 -2.87 20.52 2.86
CA THR A 62 -2.93 19.05 3.00
C THR A 62 -1.67 18.35 2.44
N ASP A 63 -0.72 19.10 1.92
CA ASP A 63 0.60 18.63 1.50
C ASP A 63 1.58 18.45 2.66
N ALA A 64 1.29 19.01 3.84
CA ALA A 64 2.14 18.94 5.01
C ALA A 64 1.38 18.35 6.22
N PHE A 65 2.12 17.78 7.13
CA PHE A 65 1.61 17.20 8.38
C PHE A 65 2.51 17.60 9.55
N GLU A 66 1.89 18.06 10.61
CA GLU A 66 2.50 18.22 11.93
C GLU A 66 1.66 17.49 12.97
N PRO A 67 2.29 16.74 13.89
CA PRO A 67 1.57 16.11 14.99
C PRO A 67 0.81 17.14 15.82
N PHE A 68 -0.42 16.80 16.21
CA PHE A 68 -1.27 17.70 17.00
C PHE A 68 -0.63 17.99 18.36
N ASP A 69 -0.49 19.28 18.68
CA ASP A 69 -0.09 19.80 19.97
C ASP A 69 -1.05 20.90 20.40
N VAL A 70 -1.64 20.76 21.61
CA VAL A 70 -2.68 21.68 22.12
C VAL A 70 -2.16 23.10 22.24
N ALA A 71 -0.95 23.28 22.80
CA ALA A 71 -0.41 24.63 23.04
C ALA A 71 -0.12 25.36 21.72
N VAL A 72 0.42 24.63 20.74
CA VAL A 72 0.68 25.19 19.40
C VAL A 72 -0.62 25.44 18.64
N TRP A 73 -1.62 24.58 18.81
CA TRP A 73 -2.94 24.77 18.23
C TRP A 73 -3.61 26.05 18.72
N ASP A 74 -3.66 26.24 20.05
CA ASP A 74 -4.28 27.44 20.66
C ASP A 74 -3.59 28.73 20.18
N GLN A 75 -2.27 28.70 20.06
CA GLN A 75 -1.50 29.83 19.51
C GLN A 75 -1.87 30.12 18.05
N ARG A 76 -1.96 29.08 17.20
CA ARG A 76 -2.34 29.23 15.79
C ARG A 76 -3.80 29.67 15.62
N GLU A 77 -4.70 29.19 16.46
CA GLU A 77 -6.10 29.61 16.46
C GLU A 77 -6.24 31.09 16.83
N GLN A 78 -5.52 31.55 17.86
CA GLN A 78 -5.45 32.97 18.20
C GLN A 78 -4.89 33.83 17.07
N ALA A 79 -3.82 33.38 16.41
CA ALA A 79 -3.25 34.04 15.25
C ALA A 79 -4.26 34.12 14.08
N ALA A 80 -5.02 33.04 13.86
CA ALA A 80 -6.06 32.99 12.83
C ALA A 80 -7.22 33.95 13.14
N ALA A 81 -7.61 34.09 14.40
CA ALA A 81 -8.63 35.04 14.82
C ALA A 81 -8.19 36.51 14.65
N GLN A 82 -6.90 36.79 14.76
CA GLN A 82 -6.32 38.13 14.60
C GLN A 82 -6.03 38.50 13.13
N ALA A 83 -5.99 37.53 12.22
CA ALA A 83 -5.67 37.72 10.80
C ALA A 83 -6.69 38.64 10.11
N ARG A 84 -6.24 39.74 9.51
CA ARG A 84 -7.11 40.75 8.87
C ARG A 84 -7.14 40.67 7.36
N GLY A 85 -5.99 40.42 6.75
CA GLY A 85 -5.84 40.34 5.29
C GLY A 85 -6.26 38.98 4.70
N ARG A 86 -6.65 38.96 3.42
CA ARG A 86 -7.00 37.71 2.72
C ARG A 86 -5.85 36.71 2.72
N THR A 87 -4.62 37.17 2.54
CA THR A 87 -3.40 36.33 2.53
C THR A 87 -3.11 35.79 3.92
N GLU A 88 -3.23 36.64 4.98
CA GLU A 88 -3.01 36.22 6.37
C GLU A 88 -4.04 35.19 6.80
N LYS A 89 -5.33 35.41 6.48
CA LYS A 89 -6.40 34.44 6.76
C LYS A 89 -6.17 33.12 6.06
N TRP A 90 -5.70 33.16 4.82
CA TRP A 90 -5.38 31.94 4.06
C TRP A 90 -4.19 31.19 4.68
N GLU A 91 -3.11 31.88 5.03
CA GLU A 91 -1.94 31.27 5.66
C GLU A 91 -2.29 30.69 7.04
N ALA A 92 -3.03 31.43 7.86
CA ALA A 92 -3.49 30.95 9.16
C ALA A 92 -4.39 29.69 9.03
N ALA A 93 -5.31 29.67 8.09
CA ALA A 93 -6.13 28.49 7.81
C ALA A 93 -5.27 27.30 7.35
N ARG A 94 -4.23 27.55 6.52
CA ARG A 94 -3.27 26.54 6.11
C ARG A 94 -2.51 25.98 7.30
N GLN A 95 -2.02 26.82 8.21
CA GLN A 95 -1.30 26.38 9.42
C GLN A 95 -2.15 25.52 10.35
N LEU A 96 -3.43 25.79 10.46
CA LEU A 96 -4.37 24.93 11.20
C LEU A 96 -4.61 23.59 10.48
N THR A 97 -4.68 23.60 9.16
CA THR A 97 -4.90 22.37 8.38
C THR A 97 -3.70 21.41 8.43
N ILE A 98 -2.48 21.94 8.53
CA ILE A 98 -1.24 21.14 8.63
C ILE A 98 -1.22 20.32 9.92
N MET A 99 -1.72 20.86 11.02
CA MET A 99 -1.70 20.20 12.32
C MET A 99 -2.87 19.23 12.44
N ARG A 100 -2.56 17.93 12.53
CA ARG A 100 -3.56 16.85 12.57
C ARG A 100 -3.15 15.77 13.58
N SER A 101 -4.14 15.00 14.05
CA SER A 101 -3.90 13.89 14.99
C SER A 101 -3.14 12.74 14.34
N HIS A 102 -3.36 12.51 13.05
CA HIS A 102 -2.77 11.38 12.32
C HIS A 102 -2.22 11.84 10.98
N PRO A 103 -1.11 11.25 10.52
CA PRO A 103 -0.56 11.53 9.19
C PRO A 103 -1.48 11.00 8.10
N ASP A 104 -1.34 11.53 6.90
CA ASP A 104 -1.99 10.97 5.71
C ASP A 104 -1.64 9.49 5.58
N GLY A 105 -2.62 8.66 5.23
CA GLY A 105 -2.44 7.19 5.22
C GLY A 105 -2.82 6.49 6.51
N ALA A 106 -2.89 7.20 7.66
CA ALA A 106 -3.47 6.73 8.91
C ALA A 106 -4.65 7.60 9.38
N ASP A 107 -5.19 8.45 8.49
CA ASP A 107 -6.35 9.29 8.79
C ASP A 107 -7.56 8.43 9.22
N GLY A 108 -8.25 8.88 10.27
CA GLY A 108 -9.36 8.14 10.88
C GLY A 108 -8.95 6.89 11.66
N MET A 109 -7.66 6.69 11.93
CA MET A 109 -7.19 5.60 12.79
C MET A 109 -7.38 5.94 14.26
N GLY A 110 -7.73 4.94 15.05
CA GLY A 110 -7.81 4.97 16.50
C GLY A 110 -7.57 3.57 17.06
N TRP A 111 -7.87 3.39 18.34
CA TRP A 111 -7.69 2.10 19.01
C TRP A 111 -8.98 1.65 19.68
N LEU A 112 -9.40 0.44 19.38
CA LEU A 112 -10.40 -0.26 20.18
C LEU A 112 -9.75 -0.84 21.43
N GLN A 113 -8.49 -1.30 21.34
CA GLN A 113 -7.71 -1.85 22.42
C GLN A 113 -6.24 -1.47 22.27
N CYS A 114 -5.64 -0.87 23.30
CA CYS A 114 -4.25 -0.41 23.31
C CYS A 114 -3.52 -0.68 24.65
N GLY A 115 -4.01 -1.63 25.44
CA GLY A 115 -3.40 -2.03 26.72
C GLY A 115 -1.94 -2.47 26.58
N HIS A 116 -1.18 -2.35 27.65
CA HIS A 116 0.29 -2.51 27.62
C HIS A 116 0.75 -3.89 27.12
N ASN A 117 0.09 -4.96 27.56
CA ASN A 117 0.41 -6.34 27.23
C ASN A 117 -0.72 -7.03 26.45
N GLU A 118 -1.58 -6.26 25.81
CA GLU A 118 -2.71 -6.76 25.04
C GLU A 118 -2.45 -6.62 23.56
N PRO A 119 -3.05 -7.49 22.71
CA PRO A 119 -3.08 -7.28 21.28
C PRO A 119 -3.58 -5.88 20.92
N GLY A 120 -2.86 -5.17 20.07
CA GLY A 120 -3.30 -3.89 19.55
C GLY A 120 -4.43 -4.11 18.53
N ILE A 121 -5.63 -3.62 18.84
CA ILE A 121 -6.75 -3.64 17.90
C ILE A 121 -6.94 -2.23 17.39
N ALA A 122 -6.50 -1.97 16.18
CA ALA A 122 -6.68 -0.67 15.53
C ALA A 122 -8.10 -0.56 14.95
N TRP A 123 -8.68 0.62 15.08
CA TRP A 123 -9.96 0.98 14.51
C TRP A 123 -9.75 2.04 13.44
N HIS A 124 -10.23 1.77 12.25
CA HIS A 124 -10.12 2.68 11.10
C HIS A 124 -11.51 3.14 10.69
N ALA A 125 -11.70 4.45 10.66
CA ALA A 125 -12.92 5.09 10.18
C ALA A 125 -12.57 6.21 9.19
N PRO A 126 -11.98 5.88 8.03
CA PRO A 126 -11.61 6.87 7.02
C PRO A 126 -12.86 7.50 6.41
N LEU A 127 -12.76 8.78 6.06
CA LEU A 127 -13.90 9.53 5.54
C LEU A 127 -14.40 8.96 4.20
N GLY A 128 -15.65 8.53 4.19
CA GLY A 128 -16.31 8.00 2.98
C GLY A 128 -15.98 6.56 2.63
N GLU A 129 -15.27 5.84 3.48
CA GLU A 129 -14.96 4.41 3.34
C GLU A 129 -15.68 3.58 4.42
N GLN A 130 -15.72 2.27 4.24
CA GLN A 130 -16.26 1.35 5.24
C GLN A 130 -15.32 1.29 6.45
N PRO A 131 -15.80 1.54 7.68
CA PRO A 131 -15.01 1.34 8.88
C PRO A 131 -14.60 -0.13 9.06
N TYR A 132 -13.39 -0.34 9.59
CA TYR A 132 -12.89 -1.68 9.86
C TYR A 132 -12.00 -1.71 11.09
N LEU A 133 -11.82 -2.90 11.66
CA LEU A 133 -10.80 -3.20 12.65
C LEU A 133 -9.61 -3.89 11.97
N SER A 134 -8.41 -3.65 12.45
CA SER A 134 -7.24 -4.39 12.02
C SER A 134 -6.37 -4.83 13.19
N VAL A 135 -5.71 -5.99 12.99
CA VAL A 135 -4.73 -6.53 13.92
C VAL A 135 -3.51 -6.97 13.13
N THR A 136 -2.35 -6.64 13.63
CA THR A 136 -1.08 -6.95 12.98
C THR A 136 -0.32 -8.02 13.74
N PHE A 137 0.18 -8.98 12.99
CA PHE A 137 1.00 -10.09 13.44
C PHE A 137 2.40 -9.92 12.85
N THR A 138 3.43 -10.19 13.61
CA THR A 138 4.80 -10.35 13.10
C THR A 138 5.08 -11.81 12.81
N ALA A 139 5.90 -12.10 11.83
CA ALA A 139 6.33 -13.44 11.48
C ALA A 139 7.82 -13.46 11.15
N THR A 140 8.48 -14.58 11.47
CA THR A 140 9.92 -14.73 11.16
C THR A 140 10.19 -15.19 9.72
N GLY A 141 9.15 -15.56 8.98
CA GLY A 141 9.27 -16.08 7.63
C GLY A 141 9.47 -17.59 7.56
N GLN A 142 9.18 -18.17 6.39
CA GLN A 142 9.27 -19.63 6.15
C GLN A 142 10.55 -20.05 5.43
N VAL A 143 11.18 -19.11 4.75
CA VAL A 143 12.18 -19.38 3.72
C VAL A 143 13.45 -18.61 4.04
N SER A 144 14.55 -19.33 4.14
CA SER A 144 15.90 -18.78 4.36
C SER A 144 16.75 -18.70 3.10
N GLY A 145 16.21 -19.12 1.94
CA GLY A 145 16.84 -18.97 0.63
C GLY A 145 17.45 -20.25 0.05
N SER A 146 17.66 -21.29 0.87
CA SER A 146 18.29 -22.56 0.43
C SER A 146 17.32 -23.74 0.39
N GLU A 147 16.03 -23.49 0.39
CA GLU A 147 15.02 -24.54 0.45
C GLU A 147 14.79 -25.23 -0.90
N SER A 148 14.45 -26.53 -0.83
CA SER A 148 14.03 -27.29 -2.01
C SER A 148 12.70 -26.78 -2.56
N SER A 149 12.50 -26.91 -3.88
CA SER A 149 11.23 -26.54 -4.53
C SER A 149 10.00 -27.26 -3.94
N ALA A 150 10.18 -28.45 -3.35
CA ALA A 150 9.13 -29.18 -2.68
C ALA A 150 8.73 -28.51 -1.34
N LYS A 151 9.69 -27.96 -0.59
CA LYS A 151 9.43 -27.20 0.64
C LYS A 151 8.73 -25.90 0.32
N LEU A 152 9.17 -25.18 -0.72
CA LEU A 152 8.54 -23.93 -1.18
C LEU A 152 7.09 -24.14 -1.61
N ARG A 153 6.81 -25.20 -2.38
CA ARG A 153 5.42 -25.54 -2.78
C ARG A 153 4.55 -25.82 -1.57
N ARG A 154 5.02 -26.64 -0.62
CA ARG A 154 4.25 -26.94 0.61
C ARG A 154 3.97 -25.69 1.45
N ALA A 155 4.94 -24.77 1.52
CA ALA A 155 4.76 -23.49 2.19
C ALA A 155 3.67 -22.65 1.51
N ALA A 156 3.73 -22.53 0.18
CA ALA A 156 2.73 -21.79 -0.61
C ALA A 156 1.34 -22.44 -0.50
N GLU A 157 1.23 -23.78 -0.55
CA GLU A 157 -0.01 -24.50 -0.37
C GLU A 157 -0.61 -24.28 1.02
N ALA A 158 0.20 -24.37 2.08
CA ALA A 158 -0.26 -24.15 3.46
C ALA A 158 -0.78 -22.71 3.65
N PHE A 159 -0.07 -21.71 3.11
CA PHE A 159 -0.53 -20.33 3.15
C PHE A 159 -1.78 -20.12 2.29
N GLY A 160 -1.87 -20.76 1.11
CA GLY A 160 -3.04 -20.75 0.27
C GLY A 160 -4.29 -21.32 0.98
N LEU A 161 -4.14 -22.40 1.75
CA LEU A 161 -5.21 -22.98 2.58
C LEU A 161 -5.64 -22.02 3.70
N PHE A 162 -4.71 -21.32 4.33
CA PHE A 162 -5.04 -20.27 5.29
C PHE A 162 -5.91 -19.18 4.64
N LEU A 163 -5.51 -18.62 3.51
CA LEU A 163 -6.30 -17.61 2.80
C LEU A 163 -7.67 -18.14 2.38
N ALA A 164 -7.72 -19.38 1.86
CA ALA A 164 -8.97 -20.02 1.48
C ALA A 164 -9.93 -20.19 2.66
N SER A 165 -9.42 -20.54 3.85
CA SER A 165 -10.22 -20.65 5.07
C SER A 165 -10.84 -19.30 5.49
N ARG A 166 -10.17 -18.20 5.17
CA ARG A 166 -10.64 -16.84 5.48
C ARG A 166 -11.57 -16.26 4.41
N ALA A 167 -11.51 -16.76 3.19
CA ALA A 167 -12.36 -16.31 2.08
C ALA A 167 -13.75 -16.94 2.03
N THR A 168 -14.20 -17.63 3.09
CA THR A 168 -15.55 -18.23 3.14
C THR A 168 -16.61 -17.17 3.44
N PRO A 169 -17.86 -17.30 2.91
CA PRO A 169 -18.91 -16.30 3.12
C PRO A 169 -19.29 -16.04 4.60
N MET A 170 -18.99 -17.01 5.46
CA MET A 170 -19.27 -16.89 6.91
C MET A 170 -18.12 -16.28 7.70
N ASN A 171 -16.98 -16.04 7.07
CA ASN A 171 -15.84 -15.43 7.72
C ASN A 171 -15.99 -13.90 7.71
N LEU A 172 -15.56 -13.26 8.78
CA LEU A 172 -15.64 -11.81 8.93
C LEU A 172 -14.41 -11.08 8.37
N VAL A 173 -13.34 -11.81 7.99
CA VAL A 173 -12.13 -11.24 7.39
C VAL A 173 -12.42 -10.85 5.95
N SER A 174 -12.08 -9.62 5.58
CA SER A 174 -12.19 -9.15 4.19
C SER A 174 -10.82 -9.03 3.50
N ASP A 175 -9.81 -8.60 4.24
CA ASP A 175 -8.53 -8.23 3.65
C ASP A 175 -7.37 -8.78 4.50
N VAL A 176 -6.31 -9.18 3.80
CA VAL A 176 -5.04 -9.58 4.39
C VAL A 176 -3.93 -8.79 3.71
N GLN A 177 -3.21 -8.01 4.49
CA GLN A 177 -2.02 -7.31 4.04
C GLN A 177 -0.78 -8.09 4.46
N MET A 178 0.11 -8.34 3.53
CA MET A 178 1.43 -8.90 3.76
C MET A 178 2.46 -7.81 3.53
N THR A 179 3.22 -7.46 4.56
CA THR A 179 4.24 -6.42 4.49
C THR A 179 5.60 -7.01 4.81
N THR A 180 6.58 -6.76 3.93
CA THR A 180 7.98 -7.09 4.19
C THR A 180 8.80 -5.81 4.11
N ARG A 181 9.44 -5.46 5.21
CA ARG A 181 10.39 -4.36 5.26
C ARG A 181 11.81 -4.89 5.20
N VAL A 182 12.58 -4.36 4.27
CA VAL A 182 13.99 -4.68 4.08
C VAL A 182 14.79 -3.44 4.47
N LEU A 183 15.66 -3.59 5.43
CA LEU A 183 16.43 -2.50 6.04
C LEU A 183 17.86 -2.99 6.36
N PRO A 184 18.83 -2.08 6.52
CA PRO A 184 20.15 -2.45 7.01
C PRO A 184 20.05 -3.19 8.35
N ALA A 185 20.96 -4.12 8.59
CA ALA A 185 21.04 -4.79 9.87
C ALA A 185 21.32 -3.75 10.96
N ASP A 186 20.41 -3.65 11.93
CA ASP A 186 20.54 -2.74 13.05
C ASP A 186 21.33 -3.43 14.17
N SER A 187 22.60 -3.12 14.28
CA SER A 187 23.47 -3.60 15.34
C SER A 187 23.35 -2.79 16.64
N ALA A 188 22.65 -1.64 16.62
CA ALA A 188 22.63 -0.71 17.75
C ALA A 188 22.13 -1.33 19.06
N MET A 189 21.10 -2.17 19.00
CA MET A 189 20.60 -2.87 20.19
C MET A 189 21.60 -3.93 20.69
N GLN A 190 22.28 -4.61 19.78
CA GLN A 190 23.30 -5.59 20.11
C GLN A 190 24.55 -4.91 20.68
N GLU A 191 24.98 -3.82 20.07
CA GLU A 191 26.09 -2.98 20.55
C GLU A 191 25.77 -2.42 21.94
N PHE A 192 24.57 -1.89 22.14
CA PHE A 192 24.13 -1.42 23.45
C PHE A 192 24.14 -2.53 24.51
N TRP A 193 23.64 -3.71 24.15
CA TRP A 193 23.65 -4.86 25.07
C TRP A 193 25.09 -5.29 25.42
N VAL A 194 25.96 -5.36 24.42
CA VAL A 194 27.38 -5.70 24.61
C VAL A 194 28.05 -4.67 25.51
N LEU A 195 27.92 -3.37 25.21
CA LEU A 195 28.53 -2.30 26.01
C LEU A 195 27.99 -2.27 27.44
N SER A 196 26.71 -2.58 27.64
CA SER A 196 26.09 -2.61 28.97
C SER A 196 26.44 -3.88 29.76
N SER A 197 26.88 -4.95 29.10
CA SER A 197 27.20 -6.26 29.69
C SER A 197 28.70 -6.59 29.62
N LEU A 198 29.51 -5.64 29.10
CA LEU A 198 30.94 -5.85 28.95
C LEU A 198 31.62 -5.97 30.32
N ASP A 199 32.41 -7.02 30.48
CA ASP A 199 33.27 -7.17 31.66
C ASP A 199 34.34 -6.05 31.63
N PRO A 200 34.45 -5.21 32.68
CA PRO A 200 35.46 -4.17 32.75
C PRO A 200 36.90 -4.68 32.62
N ASP A 201 37.13 -5.94 33.00
CA ASP A 201 38.45 -6.59 32.94
C ASP A 201 38.69 -7.36 31.63
N ALA A 202 37.77 -7.26 30.65
CA ALA A 202 37.91 -7.94 29.36
C ALA A 202 39.15 -7.44 28.60
N PRO A 203 39.96 -8.33 28.02
CA PRO A 203 41.14 -7.92 27.23
C PRO A 203 40.74 -7.00 26.08
N ALA A 204 41.39 -5.85 25.97
CA ALA A 204 41.07 -4.84 24.94
C ALA A 204 41.16 -5.39 23.49
N GLU A 205 41.98 -6.42 23.26
CA GLU A 205 42.07 -7.10 21.97
C GLU A 205 40.83 -7.94 21.65
N ALA A 206 40.28 -8.62 22.68
CA ALA A 206 39.05 -9.38 22.53
C ALA A 206 37.85 -8.47 22.22
N VAL A 207 37.76 -7.33 22.91
CA VAL A 207 36.73 -6.30 22.66
C VAL A 207 36.83 -5.79 21.24
N ARG A 208 38.01 -5.37 20.80
CA ARG A 208 38.25 -4.87 19.41
C ARG A 208 37.96 -5.95 18.37
N SER A 209 38.34 -7.21 18.61
CA SER A 209 38.04 -8.31 17.73
C SER A 209 36.53 -8.53 17.59
N TYR A 210 35.79 -8.45 18.68
CA TYR A 210 34.33 -8.58 18.69
C TYR A 210 33.65 -7.41 17.96
N GLU A 211 34.07 -6.18 18.23
CA GLU A 211 33.60 -4.99 17.50
C GLU A 211 33.82 -5.12 15.98
N ASN A 212 34.99 -5.62 15.56
CA ASN A 212 35.28 -5.87 14.16
C ASN A 212 34.35 -6.93 13.56
N VAL A 213 34.07 -8.02 14.29
CA VAL A 213 33.13 -9.06 13.84
C VAL A 213 31.71 -8.50 13.71
N LEU A 214 31.26 -7.70 14.69
CA LEU A 214 29.96 -7.05 14.61
C LEU A 214 29.87 -6.13 13.38
N ARG A 215 30.88 -5.30 13.17
CA ARG A 215 30.95 -4.41 12.02
C ARG A 215 30.92 -5.18 10.71
N LEU A 216 31.74 -6.21 10.54
CA LEU A 216 31.78 -7.03 9.34
C LEU A 216 30.47 -7.77 9.08
N ASN A 217 29.79 -8.22 10.12
CA ASN A 217 28.50 -8.90 9.99
C ASN A 217 27.34 -7.94 9.69
N SER A 218 27.44 -6.68 10.12
CA SER A 218 26.41 -5.66 9.87
C SER A 218 26.69 -4.86 8.59
N GLU A 219 27.94 -4.80 8.14
CA GLU A 219 28.34 -4.10 6.92
C GLU A 219 27.66 -4.72 5.71
N ASP A 220 26.89 -3.91 5.00
CA ASP A 220 26.10 -4.33 3.83
C ASP A 220 25.00 -5.39 4.08
N ALA A 221 24.80 -5.85 5.30
CA ALA A 221 23.76 -6.82 5.62
C ALA A 221 22.38 -6.16 5.62
N MET A 222 21.44 -6.77 4.89
CA MET A 222 20.03 -6.36 4.88
C MET A 222 19.20 -7.41 5.60
N VAL A 223 18.37 -6.97 6.53
CA VAL A 223 17.44 -7.83 7.28
C VAL A 223 16.01 -7.60 6.82
N GLN A 224 15.21 -8.64 6.95
CA GLN A 224 13.79 -8.60 6.60
C GLN A 224 12.93 -8.67 7.86
N ARG A 225 11.88 -7.85 7.89
CA ARG A 225 10.83 -7.90 8.92
C ARG A 225 9.50 -8.12 8.23
N HIS A 226 8.77 -9.16 8.64
CA HIS A 226 7.52 -9.57 8.03
C HIS A 226 6.34 -9.27 8.96
N PHE A 227 5.29 -8.74 8.37
CA PHE A 227 4.04 -8.42 9.07
C PHE A 227 2.86 -8.93 8.27
N PHE A 228 1.86 -9.50 8.97
CA PHE A 228 0.56 -9.83 8.44
C PHE A 228 -0.47 -8.96 9.16
N THR A 229 -1.21 -8.15 8.40
CA THR A 229 -2.32 -7.38 8.96
C THR A 229 -3.61 -7.92 8.40
N VAL A 230 -4.53 -8.29 9.28
CA VAL A 230 -5.83 -8.82 8.92
C VAL A 230 -6.89 -7.79 9.27
N SER A 231 -7.86 -7.58 8.39
CA SER A 231 -8.90 -6.56 8.52
C SER A 231 -10.29 -7.17 8.57
N TRP A 232 -11.11 -6.64 9.49
CA TRP A 232 -12.50 -7.02 9.72
C TRP A 232 -13.39 -5.78 9.51
N PRO A 233 -14.15 -5.71 8.42
CA PRO A 233 -15.07 -4.59 8.19
C PRO A 233 -16.20 -4.59 9.21
N ILE A 234 -16.53 -3.42 9.74
CA ILE A 234 -17.59 -3.22 10.72
C ILE A 234 -18.92 -3.11 9.97
N MET A 235 -19.46 -4.25 9.59
CA MET A 235 -20.76 -4.39 8.89
C MET A 235 -21.79 -5.08 9.78
N ALA A 236 -23.03 -5.24 9.29
CA ALA A 236 -24.11 -5.90 10.03
C ALA A 236 -23.69 -7.28 10.58
N ALA A 237 -23.07 -8.13 9.75
CA ALA A 237 -22.57 -9.43 10.18
C ALA A 237 -21.54 -9.36 11.33
N PHE A 238 -20.70 -8.34 11.35
CA PHE A 238 -19.77 -8.10 12.47
C PHE A 238 -20.53 -7.73 13.75
N HIS A 239 -21.51 -6.83 13.65
CA HIS A 239 -22.34 -6.45 14.80
C HIS A 239 -23.15 -7.61 15.38
N ASP A 240 -23.75 -8.43 14.51
CA ASP A 240 -24.50 -9.61 14.90
C ASP A 240 -23.60 -10.65 15.59
N ALA A 241 -22.40 -10.84 15.09
CA ALA A 241 -21.42 -11.73 15.71
C ALA A 241 -20.95 -11.18 17.07
N ALA A 242 -20.65 -9.87 17.15
CA ALA A 242 -20.15 -9.22 18.36
C ALA A 242 -21.20 -9.20 19.49
N ALA A 243 -22.49 -9.07 19.16
CA ALA A 243 -23.59 -9.07 20.14
C ALA A 243 -23.65 -10.37 20.98
N LYS A 244 -23.08 -11.47 20.48
CA LYS A 244 -22.98 -12.74 21.23
C LYS A 244 -21.94 -12.70 22.36
N TYR A 245 -21.04 -11.74 22.34
CA TYR A 245 -19.94 -11.60 23.31
C TYR A 245 -20.13 -10.43 24.29
N GLY A 246 -21.19 -9.63 24.14
CA GLY A 246 -21.51 -8.50 24.99
C GLY A 246 -22.03 -7.29 24.22
N GLU A 247 -22.31 -6.22 24.93
CA GLU A 247 -22.84 -4.99 24.34
C GLU A 247 -21.73 -4.04 23.90
N GLY A 248 -21.98 -3.31 22.81
CA GLY A 248 -21.13 -2.21 22.34
C GLY A 248 -19.67 -2.64 22.09
N ARG A 249 -18.73 -1.82 22.57
CA ARG A 249 -17.28 -2.06 22.36
C ARG A 249 -16.74 -3.27 23.12
N ASP A 250 -17.37 -3.70 24.18
CA ASP A 250 -16.95 -4.89 24.94
C ASP A 250 -17.30 -6.17 24.17
N GLY A 251 -18.45 -6.20 23.51
CA GLY A 251 -18.80 -7.25 22.57
C GLY A 251 -17.81 -7.32 21.41
N TRP A 252 -17.38 -6.17 20.88
CA TRP A 252 -16.36 -6.12 19.83
C TRP A 252 -15.02 -6.68 20.30
N ARG A 253 -14.55 -6.32 21.51
CA ARG A 253 -13.31 -6.88 22.09
C ARG A 253 -13.43 -8.38 22.33
N GLY A 254 -14.60 -8.85 22.79
CA GLY A 254 -14.90 -10.27 22.98
C GLY A 254 -14.81 -11.07 21.69
N LEU A 255 -15.47 -10.60 20.62
CA LEU A 255 -15.36 -11.19 19.29
C LEU A 255 -13.93 -11.17 18.78
N MET A 256 -13.27 -10.03 18.83
CA MET A 256 -11.90 -9.89 18.32
C MET A 256 -10.88 -10.79 19.03
N ARG A 257 -11.09 -11.08 20.31
CA ARG A 257 -10.25 -12.07 21.03
C ARG A 257 -10.31 -13.45 20.39
N GLN A 258 -11.50 -13.89 19.96
CA GLN A 258 -11.68 -15.15 19.25
C GLN A 258 -11.07 -15.10 17.83
N GLU A 259 -11.31 -14.03 17.12
CA GLU A 259 -10.78 -13.83 15.76
C GLU A 259 -9.26 -13.79 15.73
N ILE A 260 -8.63 -13.08 16.68
CA ILE A 260 -7.17 -13.03 16.85
C ILE A 260 -6.62 -14.44 17.14
N ALA A 261 -7.21 -15.16 18.08
CA ALA A 261 -6.76 -16.51 18.42
C ALA A 261 -6.93 -17.47 17.22
N SER A 262 -8.03 -17.37 16.49
CA SER A 262 -8.25 -18.14 15.26
C SER A 262 -7.22 -17.80 14.17
N THR A 263 -6.92 -16.52 13.98
CA THR A 263 -5.95 -16.07 12.99
C THR A 263 -4.53 -16.51 13.34
N LEU A 264 -4.15 -16.39 14.61
CA LEU A 264 -2.85 -16.84 15.11
C LEU A 264 -2.64 -18.34 14.86
N ARG A 265 -3.66 -19.18 15.19
CA ARG A 265 -3.61 -20.61 14.87
C ARG A 265 -3.46 -20.86 13.37
N GLY A 266 -4.25 -20.19 12.55
CA GLY A 266 -4.19 -20.35 11.08
C GLY A 266 -2.84 -19.96 10.49
N LEU A 267 -2.22 -18.89 10.94
CA LEU A 267 -0.87 -18.48 10.52
C LEU A 267 0.20 -19.48 11.01
N THR A 268 0.05 -20.01 12.22
CA THR A 268 0.94 -21.05 12.74
C THR A 268 0.84 -22.35 11.94
N GLU A 269 -0.39 -22.77 11.59
CA GLU A 269 -0.65 -23.92 10.72
C GLU A 269 -0.12 -23.70 9.30
N ALA A 270 -0.19 -22.47 8.80
CA ALA A 270 0.40 -22.06 7.53
C ALA A 270 1.94 -22.05 7.55
N ARG A 271 2.55 -22.28 8.72
CA ARG A 271 4.00 -22.39 8.93
C ARG A 271 4.78 -21.16 8.46
N VAL A 272 4.22 -19.95 8.66
CA VAL A 272 4.90 -18.70 8.29
C VAL A 272 6.06 -18.32 9.23
N GLY A 273 6.56 -19.27 10.00
CA GLY A 273 7.57 -19.09 11.04
C GLY A 273 6.95 -18.85 12.42
N HIS A 274 7.71 -18.27 13.34
CA HIS A 274 7.18 -17.85 14.63
C HIS A 274 6.28 -16.63 14.43
N VAL A 275 5.09 -16.65 15.02
CA VAL A 275 4.07 -15.61 14.84
C VAL A 275 3.67 -15.04 16.19
N ASP A 276 3.79 -13.72 16.34
CA ASP A 276 3.33 -12.98 17.51
C ASP A 276 2.35 -11.88 17.10
N VAL A 277 1.40 -11.56 17.99
CA VAL A 277 0.50 -10.43 17.81
C VAL A 277 1.17 -9.16 18.32
N LEU A 278 1.17 -8.09 17.53
CA LEU A 278 1.71 -6.81 17.96
C LEU A 278 0.77 -6.11 18.97
N THR A 279 1.38 -5.54 20.01
CA THR A 279 0.67 -4.57 20.86
C THR A 279 0.53 -3.23 20.13
N ALA A 280 -0.40 -2.38 20.54
CA ALA A 280 -0.58 -1.05 19.97
C ALA A 280 0.72 -0.22 19.97
N ARG A 281 1.51 -0.32 21.05
CA ARG A 281 2.78 0.38 21.18
C ARG A 281 3.85 -0.14 20.23
N ARG A 282 3.91 -1.46 20.00
CA ARG A 282 4.83 -2.05 19.01
C ARG A 282 4.44 -1.67 17.59
N LEU A 283 3.14 -1.68 17.27
CA LEU A 283 2.67 -1.25 15.96
C LEU A 283 2.99 0.23 15.71
N ALA A 284 2.76 1.09 16.70
CA ALA A 284 3.13 2.50 16.62
C ALA A 284 4.66 2.67 16.42
N ALA A 285 5.50 1.89 17.10
CA ALA A 285 6.95 1.91 16.91
C ALA A 285 7.34 1.56 15.47
N VAL A 286 6.72 0.54 14.89
CA VAL A 286 6.94 0.16 13.48
C VAL A 286 6.52 1.29 12.53
N MET A 287 5.38 1.94 12.77
CA MET A 287 4.91 3.06 11.94
C MET A 287 5.85 4.26 12.03
N LEU A 288 6.33 4.60 13.22
CA LEU A 288 7.29 5.68 13.42
C LEU A 288 8.65 5.37 12.77
N HIS A 289 9.13 4.11 12.87
CA HIS A 289 10.33 3.66 12.17
C HIS A 289 10.18 3.76 10.64
N GLN A 290 9.00 3.43 10.08
CA GLN A 290 8.79 3.53 8.65
C GLN A 290 8.81 4.97 8.14
N GLN A 291 8.47 5.94 8.98
CA GLN A 291 8.55 7.37 8.68
C GLN A 291 9.97 7.91 8.95
N ASN A 292 10.60 7.49 10.05
CA ASN A 292 11.98 7.86 10.39
C ASN A 292 12.83 6.59 10.58
N PRO A 293 13.48 6.07 9.53
CA PRO A 293 14.32 4.88 9.61
C PRO A 293 15.57 5.01 10.52
N SER A 294 15.92 6.20 11.00
CA SER A 294 16.96 6.36 12.03
C SER A 294 16.51 5.84 13.39
N ARG A 295 15.20 5.70 13.59
CA ARG A 295 14.64 5.12 14.78
C ARG A 295 14.72 3.60 14.70
N PRO A 296 15.34 2.88 15.64
CA PRO A 296 15.32 1.41 15.65
C PRO A 296 13.89 0.87 15.65
N ILE A 297 13.61 -0.14 14.82
CA ILE A 297 12.25 -0.67 14.64
C ILE A 297 11.68 -1.28 15.93
N ASP A 298 12.54 -1.80 16.79
CA ASP A 298 12.17 -2.42 18.06
C ASP A 298 12.19 -1.43 19.25
N LEU A 299 12.46 -0.15 19.01
CA LEU A 299 12.48 0.89 20.05
C LEU A 299 11.06 1.27 20.49
N VAL A 300 10.56 0.60 21.51
CA VAL A 300 9.21 0.80 22.07
C VAL A 300 9.18 1.83 23.21
N LYS A 301 10.34 2.11 23.82
CA LYS A 301 10.44 3.07 24.93
C LYS A 301 10.02 4.48 24.47
N GLY A 302 9.12 5.11 25.22
CA GLY A 302 8.62 6.44 24.93
C GLY A 302 7.62 6.53 23.78
N VAL A 303 7.20 5.41 23.19
CA VAL A 303 6.17 5.39 22.13
C VAL A 303 4.78 5.51 22.74
N ASP A 304 4.04 6.52 22.29
CA ASP A 304 2.62 6.70 22.57
C ASP A 304 1.79 6.18 21.38
N PRO A 305 0.93 5.17 21.55
CA PRO A 305 0.06 4.69 20.49
C PRO A 305 -0.89 5.75 19.90
N ALA A 306 -1.14 6.83 20.63
CA ALA A 306 -1.96 7.93 20.13
C ALA A 306 -1.20 8.88 19.18
N ARG A 307 0.14 8.82 19.17
CA ARG A 307 1.01 9.66 18.35
C ARG A 307 1.72 8.83 17.28
N LEU A 308 1.07 8.68 16.13
CA LEU A 308 1.51 7.78 15.04
C LEU A 308 2.30 8.48 13.94
N GLY A 309 2.41 9.80 13.98
CA GLY A 309 2.99 10.59 12.89
C GLY A 309 4.21 11.40 13.30
N VAL A 310 5.10 11.60 12.35
CA VAL A 310 6.26 12.50 12.40
C VAL A 310 6.01 13.65 11.45
N ALA A 311 6.51 14.85 11.78
CA ALA A 311 6.38 16.02 10.92
C ALA A 311 6.90 15.73 9.52
N SER A 312 6.10 16.04 8.51
CA SER A 312 6.41 15.72 7.13
C SER A 312 5.74 16.67 6.15
N HIS A 313 6.29 16.74 4.96
CA HIS A 313 5.64 17.43 3.84
C HIS A 313 5.85 16.66 2.55
N ASP A 314 4.88 16.76 1.65
CA ASP A 314 5.02 16.21 0.32
C ASP A 314 5.72 17.19 -0.60
N GLU A 315 6.66 16.70 -1.38
CA GLU A 315 6.95 17.21 -2.70
C GLU A 315 6.09 16.50 -3.74
N PHE A 316 6.11 16.94 -5.01
CA PHE A 316 5.30 16.31 -6.05
C PHE A 316 5.54 14.80 -6.17
N SER A 317 6.79 14.35 -6.04
CA SER A 317 7.22 12.95 -6.27
C SER A 317 7.87 12.29 -5.06
N ALA A 318 7.86 12.93 -3.90
CA ALA A 318 8.42 12.38 -2.67
C ALA A 318 7.67 12.91 -1.45
N GLN A 319 7.69 12.16 -0.35
CA GLN A 319 7.39 12.64 0.99
C GLN A 319 8.71 12.90 1.70
N ILE A 320 8.81 14.02 2.37
CA ILE A 320 9.97 14.40 3.18
C ILE A 320 9.53 14.38 4.63
N VAL A 321 10.26 13.63 5.45
CA VAL A 321 10.05 13.54 6.90
C VAL A 321 11.22 14.22 7.59
N GLU A 322 10.91 15.13 8.51
CA GLU A 322 11.89 15.86 9.31
C GLU A 322 11.70 15.49 10.78
N ASP A 323 12.72 14.94 11.40
CA ASP A 323 12.67 14.44 12.77
C ASP A 323 14.05 14.52 13.43
N VAL A 324 14.14 13.99 14.62
CA VAL A 324 15.37 13.84 15.38
C VAL A 324 15.70 12.35 15.49
N ASP A 325 16.97 12.02 15.30
CA ASP A 325 17.47 10.70 15.61
C ASP A 325 17.30 10.44 17.13
N PRO A 326 16.51 9.45 17.54
CA PRO A 326 16.22 9.26 18.96
C PRO A 326 17.40 8.75 19.80
N ILE A 327 18.48 8.31 19.14
CA ILE A 327 19.71 7.83 19.81
C ILE A 327 20.73 8.95 19.86
N MET A 328 20.98 9.59 18.72
CA MET A 328 22.04 10.61 18.59
C MET A 328 21.56 12.01 18.95
N GLY A 329 20.24 12.25 19.00
CA GLY A 329 19.68 13.57 19.27
C GLY A 329 19.91 14.60 18.13
N THR A 330 20.36 14.15 16.97
CA THR A 330 20.66 15.03 15.82
C THR A 330 19.46 15.14 14.88
N PRO A 331 19.22 16.31 14.25
CA PRO A 331 18.20 16.44 13.22
C PRO A 331 18.48 15.50 12.05
N VAL A 332 17.43 14.83 11.57
CA VAL A 332 17.50 13.92 10.43
C VAL A 332 16.40 14.23 9.44
N GLN A 333 16.70 14.00 8.17
CA GLN A 333 15.72 14.10 7.10
C GLN A 333 15.69 12.79 6.32
N TRP A 334 14.46 12.32 6.01
CA TRP A 334 14.23 11.14 5.21
C TRP A 334 13.31 11.46 4.05
N TRP A 335 13.65 10.90 2.91
CA TRP A 335 12.91 11.01 1.67
C TRP A 335 12.28 9.67 1.33
N HIS A 336 10.95 9.66 1.14
CA HIS A 336 10.18 8.46 0.82
C HIS A 336 9.52 8.60 -0.53
N ARG A 337 9.47 7.51 -1.28
CA ARG A 337 8.73 7.45 -2.53
C ARG A 337 8.03 6.11 -2.67
N THR A 338 6.75 6.15 -3.02
CA THR A 338 5.89 4.97 -3.10
C THR A 338 5.36 4.77 -4.51
N ALA A 339 5.39 3.52 -4.97
CA ALA A 339 4.76 3.08 -6.22
C ALA A 339 3.78 1.96 -5.97
N ALA A 340 2.72 1.89 -6.79
CA ALA A 340 1.82 0.75 -6.84
C ALA A 340 2.27 -0.26 -7.89
N ILE A 341 2.11 -1.54 -7.58
CA ILE A 341 2.33 -2.69 -8.44
C ILE A 341 0.94 -3.26 -8.75
N ARG A 342 0.49 -3.10 -9.99
CA ARG A 342 -0.83 -3.58 -10.41
C ARG A 342 -0.70 -4.72 -11.40
N SER A 343 -1.68 -5.62 -11.39
CA SER A 343 -1.71 -6.79 -12.28
C SER A 343 -1.65 -6.42 -13.76
N GLU A 344 -2.26 -5.31 -14.16
CA GLU A 344 -2.27 -4.80 -15.53
C GLU A 344 -0.91 -4.25 -16.02
N ASN A 345 0.01 -3.96 -15.10
CA ASN A 345 1.37 -3.52 -15.40
C ASN A 345 2.39 -4.69 -15.32
N MET A 346 1.91 -5.90 -15.22
CA MET A 346 2.75 -7.10 -15.15
C MET A 346 2.70 -7.84 -16.47
N ALA A 347 3.87 -8.25 -16.98
CA ALA A 347 3.97 -9.11 -18.17
C ALA A 347 3.15 -10.40 -17.97
N MET A 348 2.47 -10.83 -19.02
CA MET A 348 1.70 -12.07 -18.99
C MET A 348 2.62 -13.28 -18.82
N GLY A 349 2.25 -14.22 -17.98
CA GLY A 349 2.98 -15.46 -17.79
C GLY A 349 2.80 -16.07 -16.40
N ALA A 350 3.12 -17.36 -16.28
CA ALA A 350 3.15 -18.04 -15.00
C ALA A 350 4.41 -17.61 -14.21
N ARG A 351 4.23 -17.30 -12.93
CA ARG A 351 5.32 -16.95 -12.02
C ARG A 351 5.50 -18.02 -10.96
N GLY A 352 6.76 -18.28 -10.62
CA GLY A 352 7.09 -19.17 -9.51
C GLY A 352 6.80 -18.53 -8.13
N GLN A 353 6.86 -19.34 -7.08
CA GLN A 353 6.59 -18.89 -5.71
C GLN A 353 7.55 -17.79 -5.22
N LEU A 354 8.75 -17.75 -5.78
CA LEU A 354 9.81 -16.79 -5.41
C LEU A 354 9.95 -15.64 -6.43
N TRP A 355 8.91 -15.36 -7.23
CA TRP A 355 8.98 -14.35 -8.28
C TRP A 355 9.41 -12.95 -7.80
N ALA A 356 9.08 -12.59 -6.57
CA ALA A 356 9.42 -11.29 -5.96
C ALA A 356 10.72 -11.33 -5.14
N LEU A 357 11.49 -12.44 -5.21
CA LEU A 357 12.67 -12.62 -4.35
C LEU A 357 13.72 -11.52 -4.60
N ASP A 358 13.93 -11.13 -5.84
CA ASP A 358 14.91 -10.09 -6.19
C ASP A 358 14.57 -8.72 -5.54
N LEU A 359 13.27 -8.43 -5.32
CA LEU A 359 12.86 -7.25 -4.57
C LEU A 359 13.20 -7.35 -3.08
N LEU A 360 13.35 -8.54 -2.54
CA LEU A 360 13.60 -8.79 -1.13
C LEU A 360 15.08 -8.99 -0.82
N THR A 361 15.81 -9.65 -1.72
CA THR A 361 17.19 -10.11 -1.48
C THR A 361 18.21 -9.64 -2.52
N GLY A 362 17.79 -8.89 -3.55
CA GLY A 362 18.66 -8.48 -4.65
C GLY A 362 19.95 -7.81 -4.16
N SER A 363 21.10 -8.34 -4.60
CA SER A 363 22.44 -7.90 -4.18
C SER A 363 22.74 -6.43 -4.55
N ASP A 364 22.11 -5.95 -5.63
CA ASP A 364 22.32 -4.59 -6.14
C ASP A 364 21.34 -3.57 -5.52
N ILE A 365 20.41 -4.03 -4.66
CA ILE A 365 19.38 -3.21 -4.04
C ILE A 365 19.73 -3.01 -2.56
N ARG A 366 20.55 -2.01 -2.25
CA ARG A 366 21.02 -1.73 -0.87
C ARG A 366 20.27 -0.62 -0.16
N PHE A 367 19.19 -0.09 -0.75
CA PHE A 367 18.35 0.93 -0.12
C PHE A 367 17.22 0.34 0.72
N ILE A 368 16.75 1.11 1.69
CA ILE A 368 15.62 0.72 2.54
C ILE A 368 14.36 0.66 1.69
N ARG A 369 13.63 -0.46 1.78
CA ARG A 369 12.39 -0.66 1.05
C ARG A 369 11.35 -1.42 1.85
N THR A 370 10.10 -1.12 1.61
CA THR A 370 8.97 -1.85 2.17
C THR A 370 8.08 -2.32 1.03
N LEU A 371 7.88 -3.62 0.93
CA LEU A 371 6.97 -4.23 -0.02
C LEU A 371 5.70 -4.66 0.71
N SER A 372 4.54 -4.26 0.20
CA SER A 372 3.24 -4.57 0.79
C SER A 372 2.29 -5.10 -0.26
N PHE A 373 1.65 -6.23 0.00
CA PHE A 373 0.58 -6.79 -0.83
C PHE A 373 -0.72 -6.79 -0.04
N HIS A 374 -1.73 -6.14 -0.60
CA HIS A 374 -3.09 -6.15 -0.08
C HIS A 374 -3.90 -7.17 -0.87
N LEU A 375 -4.43 -8.15 -0.18
CA LEU A 375 -5.26 -9.21 -0.73
C LEU A 375 -6.69 -9.01 -0.23
N HIS A 376 -7.59 -8.68 -1.12
CA HIS A 376 -9.02 -8.70 -0.85
C HIS A 376 -9.56 -10.11 -1.13
N LEU A 377 -10.15 -10.73 -0.10
CA LEU A 377 -10.64 -12.10 -0.15
C LEU A 377 -12.06 -12.13 -0.73
N VAL A 378 -12.23 -12.86 -1.83
CA VAL A 378 -13.51 -12.96 -2.54
C VAL A 378 -14.06 -14.38 -2.37
N PRO A 379 -15.27 -14.54 -1.81
CA PRO A 379 -15.91 -15.84 -1.67
C PRO A 379 -16.03 -16.57 -3.02
N LYS A 380 -15.89 -17.89 -2.99
CA LYS A 380 -15.87 -18.74 -4.19
C LYS A 380 -17.04 -18.51 -5.13
N GLY A 381 -18.26 -18.30 -4.58
CA GLY A 381 -19.46 -18.05 -5.38
C GLY A 381 -19.36 -16.77 -6.21
N GLU A 382 -18.91 -15.68 -5.60
CA GLU A 382 -18.72 -14.37 -6.25
C GLU A 382 -17.59 -14.43 -7.27
N ALA A 383 -16.46 -15.04 -6.90
CA ALA A 383 -15.32 -15.24 -7.78
C ALA A 383 -15.70 -16.05 -9.03
N LYS A 384 -16.53 -17.10 -8.86
CA LYS A 384 -17.03 -17.92 -9.97
C LYS A 384 -17.94 -17.12 -10.90
N ALA A 385 -18.84 -16.30 -10.35
CA ALA A 385 -19.72 -15.44 -11.14
C ALA A 385 -18.92 -14.39 -11.95
N ALA A 386 -17.92 -13.76 -11.33
CA ALA A 386 -17.02 -12.82 -11.99
C ALA A 386 -16.22 -13.51 -13.12
N THR A 387 -15.63 -14.67 -12.85
CA THR A 387 -14.86 -15.44 -13.85
C THR A 387 -15.73 -15.89 -15.03
N ALA A 388 -16.98 -16.31 -14.79
CA ALA A 388 -17.91 -16.67 -15.84
C ALA A 388 -18.22 -15.48 -16.76
N LYS A 389 -18.39 -14.28 -16.19
CA LYS A 389 -18.57 -13.04 -16.94
C LYS A 389 -17.33 -12.71 -17.81
N ASP A 390 -16.12 -12.89 -17.25
CA ASP A 390 -14.86 -12.66 -17.97
C ASP A 390 -14.71 -13.63 -19.14
N VAL A 391 -14.92 -14.95 -18.91
CA VAL A 391 -14.86 -15.96 -19.99
C VAL A 391 -15.86 -15.65 -21.11
N THR A 392 -17.06 -15.21 -20.76
CA THR A 392 -18.08 -14.85 -21.78
C THR A 392 -17.63 -13.64 -22.59
N ARG A 393 -17.09 -12.61 -21.94
CA ARG A 393 -16.58 -11.42 -22.60
C ARG A 393 -15.39 -11.74 -23.51
N ASP A 394 -14.38 -12.47 -23.00
CA ASP A 394 -13.19 -12.81 -23.76
C ASP A 394 -13.52 -13.69 -24.99
N ARG A 395 -14.58 -14.54 -24.89
CA ARG A 395 -15.11 -15.27 -26.03
C ARG A 395 -15.82 -14.38 -27.05
N ALA A 396 -16.59 -13.39 -26.58
CA ALA A 396 -17.25 -12.44 -27.47
C ALA A 396 -16.23 -11.57 -28.23
N ASP A 397 -15.20 -11.08 -27.52
CA ASP A 397 -14.11 -10.30 -28.12
C ASP A 397 -13.36 -11.13 -29.17
N ARG A 398 -13.09 -12.41 -28.92
CA ARG A 398 -12.46 -13.33 -29.88
C ARG A 398 -13.34 -13.57 -31.13
N LEU A 399 -14.64 -13.73 -30.96
CA LEU A 399 -15.58 -13.88 -32.07
C LEU A 399 -15.66 -12.61 -32.92
N ASP A 400 -15.64 -11.43 -32.29
CA ASP A 400 -15.63 -10.16 -32.97
C ASP A 400 -14.35 -9.93 -33.78
N ASP A 401 -13.18 -10.29 -33.22
CA ASP A 401 -11.90 -10.23 -33.92
C ASP A 401 -11.86 -11.20 -35.11
N ALA A 402 -12.38 -12.43 -34.94
CA ALA A 402 -12.48 -13.40 -36.02
C ALA A 402 -13.41 -12.93 -37.14
N GLN A 403 -14.57 -12.34 -36.81
CA GLN A 403 -15.51 -11.78 -37.78
C GLN A 403 -14.93 -10.57 -38.55
N LYS A 404 -14.04 -9.79 -37.90
CA LYS A 404 -13.38 -8.64 -38.50
C LYS A 404 -12.10 -9.00 -39.26
N GLY A 405 -11.77 -10.30 -39.36
CA GLY A 405 -10.56 -10.78 -40.06
C GLY A 405 -9.25 -10.28 -39.44
N ARG A 406 -9.29 -9.90 -38.18
CA ARG A 406 -8.08 -9.49 -37.44
C ARG A 406 -7.29 -10.74 -37.05
N VAL A 407 -5.98 -10.68 -37.24
CA VAL A 407 -5.06 -11.72 -36.74
C VAL A 407 -5.25 -11.81 -35.24
N GLU A 408 -5.43 -13.04 -34.74
CA GLU A 408 -5.60 -13.32 -33.32
C GLU A 408 -4.42 -12.68 -32.55
N ASN A 409 -4.72 -11.69 -31.71
CA ASN A 409 -3.68 -11.05 -30.92
C ASN A 409 -3.27 -12.02 -29.81
N ASP A 410 -1.99 -12.27 -29.63
CA ASP A 410 -1.45 -13.16 -28.58
C ASP A 410 -2.02 -12.83 -27.19
N GLU A 411 -2.35 -11.55 -26.94
CA GLU A 411 -3.03 -11.07 -25.74
C GLU A 411 -4.43 -11.67 -25.55
N THR A 412 -5.24 -11.76 -26.62
CA THR A 412 -6.62 -12.30 -26.54
C THR A 412 -6.59 -13.79 -26.21
N GLY A 413 -5.65 -14.53 -26.84
CA GLY A 413 -5.41 -15.95 -26.56
C GLY A 413 -4.92 -16.21 -25.12
N ALA A 414 -3.99 -15.40 -24.63
CA ALA A 414 -3.47 -15.47 -23.27
C ALA A 414 -4.54 -15.15 -22.21
N ASN A 415 -5.35 -14.14 -22.43
CA ASN A 415 -6.47 -13.75 -21.53
C ASN A 415 -7.51 -14.85 -21.40
N LEU A 416 -7.91 -15.47 -22.52
CA LEU A 416 -8.87 -16.59 -22.52
C LEU A 416 -8.26 -17.81 -21.80
N SER A 417 -6.98 -18.12 -21.98
CA SER A 417 -6.31 -19.22 -21.29
C SER A 417 -6.23 -18.98 -19.78
N ALA A 418 -5.92 -17.74 -19.36
CA ALA A 418 -5.90 -17.34 -17.96
C ALA A 418 -7.31 -17.38 -17.33
N ALA A 419 -8.34 -16.92 -18.03
CA ALA A 419 -9.72 -17.00 -17.58
C ALA A 419 -10.22 -18.46 -17.43
N ARG A 420 -9.85 -19.34 -18.37
CA ARG A 420 -10.14 -20.78 -18.28
C ARG A 420 -9.42 -21.44 -17.10
N ARG A 421 -8.17 -21.11 -16.85
CA ARG A 421 -7.42 -21.64 -15.69
C ARG A 421 -8.09 -21.19 -14.38
N ARG A 422 -8.44 -19.91 -14.25
CA ARG A 422 -9.22 -19.41 -13.09
C ARG A 422 -10.55 -20.14 -12.91
N ALA A 423 -11.24 -20.45 -14.00
CA ALA A 423 -12.49 -21.23 -13.95
C ALA A 423 -12.27 -22.66 -13.44
N LEU A 424 -11.16 -23.32 -13.83
CA LEU A 424 -10.78 -24.63 -13.32
C LEU A 424 -10.38 -24.59 -11.84
N ASP A 425 -9.63 -23.57 -11.42
CA ASP A 425 -9.24 -23.36 -10.02
C ASP A 425 -10.47 -23.15 -9.11
N LEU A 426 -11.56 -22.57 -9.65
CA LEU A 426 -12.82 -22.36 -8.94
C LEU A 426 -13.85 -23.48 -9.16
N ALA A 427 -13.48 -24.59 -9.81
CA ALA A 427 -14.38 -25.71 -10.08
C ALA A 427 -14.88 -26.35 -8.78
N HIS A 428 -15.97 -27.14 -8.89
CA HIS A 428 -16.52 -27.85 -7.75
C HIS A 428 -15.49 -28.82 -7.14
N GLY A 429 -15.34 -28.79 -5.83
CA GLY A 429 -14.34 -29.61 -5.12
C GLY A 429 -12.95 -28.96 -4.98
N SER A 430 -12.65 -27.89 -5.71
CA SER A 430 -11.40 -27.14 -5.51
C SER A 430 -11.43 -26.36 -4.18
N PRO A 431 -10.34 -26.36 -3.41
CA PRO A 431 -10.21 -25.55 -2.19
C PRO A 431 -9.96 -24.06 -2.46
N HIS A 432 -9.78 -23.66 -3.72
CA HIS A 432 -9.44 -22.28 -4.06
C HIS A 432 -10.64 -21.34 -3.96
N HIS A 433 -10.35 -20.09 -3.59
CA HIS A 433 -11.27 -18.96 -3.56
C HIS A 433 -10.74 -17.85 -4.46
N GLY A 434 -11.52 -16.81 -4.68
CA GLY A 434 -11.10 -15.64 -5.40
C GLY A 434 -10.26 -14.72 -4.54
N GLY A 435 -9.46 -13.89 -5.20
CA GLY A 435 -8.72 -12.80 -4.56
C GLY A 435 -8.42 -11.70 -5.55
N ALA A 436 -8.63 -10.47 -5.13
CA ALA A 436 -8.10 -9.29 -5.82
C ALA A 436 -6.88 -8.80 -5.03
N TRP A 437 -5.86 -8.33 -5.73
CA TRP A 437 -4.66 -7.87 -5.05
C TRP A 437 -4.10 -6.59 -5.68
N VAL A 438 -3.40 -5.83 -4.87
CA VAL A 438 -2.57 -4.71 -5.27
C VAL A 438 -1.30 -4.73 -4.43
N GLY A 439 -0.16 -4.50 -5.07
CA GLY A 439 1.11 -4.36 -4.39
C GLY A 439 1.52 -2.89 -4.29
N TYR A 440 2.29 -2.57 -3.26
CA TYR A 440 2.93 -1.27 -3.09
C TYR A 440 4.38 -1.48 -2.68
N VAL A 441 5.23 -0.59 -3.14
CA VAL A 441 6.63 -0.54 -2.71
C VAL A 441 6.99 0.89 -2.33
N THR A 442 7.46 1.08 -1.11
CA THR A 442 8.02 2.35 -0.62
C THR A 442 9.52 2.21 -0.47
N ILE A 443 10.26 3.13 -1.04
CA ILE A 443 11.70 3.27 -0.86
C ILE A 443 12.00 4.48 0.02
N SER A 444 13.07 4.39 0.80
CA SER A 444 13.46 5.44 1.76
C SER A 444 14.95 5.71 1.67
N GLU A 445 15.32 6.99 1.53
CA GLU A 445 16.69 7.45 1.42
C GLU A 445 16.92 8.75 2.19
N ARG A 446 18.19 9.10 2.41
CA ARG A 446 18.59 10.30 3.18
C ARG A 446 18.48 11.60 2.40
N ASP A 447 18.55 11.54 1.09
CA ASP A 447 18.52 12.72 0.24
C ASP A 447 17.80 12.43 -1.09
N ARG A 448 17.51 13.51 -1.81
CA ARG A 448 16.79 13.45 -3.07
C ARG A 448 17.51 12.66 -4.15
N ASP A 449 18.82 12.83 -4.26
CA ASP A 449 19.59 12.22 -5.35
C ASP A 449 19.75 10.72 -5.12
N ALA A 450 19.96 10.30 -3.87
CA ALA A 450 19.93 8.90 -3.47
C ALA A 450 18.56 8.28 -3.75
N LEU A 451 17.44 8.96 -3.40
CA LEU A 451 16.09 8.50 -3.70
C LEU A 451 15.84 8.33 -5.20
N MET A 452 16.35 9.26 -6.02
CA MET A 452 16.21 9.15 -7.48
C MET A 452 17.01 7.98 -8.06
N ARG A 453 18.24 7.74 -7.55
CA ARG A 453 19.04 6.56 -7.93
C ARG A 453 18.35 5.27 -7.52
N ALA A 454 17.86 5.18 -6.28
CA ALA A 454 17.10 4.04 -5.76
C ALA A 454 15.81 3.78 -6.58
N SER A 455 15.08 4.85 -6.95
CA SER A 455 13.89 4.73 -7.81
C SER A 455 14.22 4.10 -9.16
N ARG A 456 15.33 4.50 -9.79
CA ARG A 456 15.77 3.98 -11.08
C ARG A 456 16.22 2.53 -10.99
N ALA A 457 17.00 2.18 -9.96
CA ALA A 457 17.42 0.80 -9.72
C ALA A 457 16.23 -0.12 -9.49
N LEU A 458 15.22 0.34 -8.72
CA LEU A 458 13.99 -0.41 -8.52
C LEU A 458 13.21 -0.63 -9.82
N GLU A 459 13.06 0.41 -10.67
CA GLU A 459 12.40 0.29 -11.98
C GLU A 459 13.12 -0.72 -12.86
N GLU A 460 14.45 -0.72 -12.88
CA GLU A 460 15.28 -1.63 -13.66
C GLU A 460 15.11 -3.08 -13.17
N THR A 461 15.21 -3.33 -11.87
CA THR A 461 14.98 -4.66 -11.28
C THR A 461 13.57 -5.17 -11.59
N CYS A 462 12.57 -4.31 -11.49
CA CYS A 462 11.18 -4.65 -11.80
C CYS A 462 11.00 -5.05 -13.27
N ALA A 463 11.60 -4.32 -14.20
CA ALA A 463 11.47 -4.55 -15.63
C ALA A 463 12.25 -5.79 -16.10
N THR A 464 13.47 -5.98 -15.61
CA THR A 464 14.37 -7.06 -16.07
C THR A 464 14.12 -8.41 -15.39
N GLY A 465 13.93 -8.41 -14.07
CA GLY A 465 13.84 -9.65 -13.27
C GLY A 465 12.42 -10.12 -12.98
N LEU A 466 11.49 -9.19 -12.81
CA LEU A 466 10.17 -9.50 -12.24
C LEU A 466 9.03 -9.43 -13.25
N GLY A 467 9.31 -8.98 -14.46
CA GLY A 467 8.28 -8.75 -15.48
C GLY A 467 7.22 -7.74 -15.03
N ILE A 468 7.60 -6.76 -14.21
CA ILE A 468 6.79 -5.60 -13.89
C ILE A 468 7.16 -4.52 -14.89
N GLU A 469 6.38 -4.39 -15.95
CA GLU A 469 6.68 -3.48 -17.06
C GLU A 469 6.70 -2.00 -16.64
N ARG A 470 5.92 -1.66 -15.61
CA ARG A 470 5.83 -0.30 -15.12
C ARG A 470 5.42 -0.25 -13.66
N LEU A 471 6.18 0.49 -12.86
CA LEU A 471 5.78 0.95 -11.53
C LEU A 471 4.90 2.20 -11.65
N GLU A 472 3.78 2.20 -10.95
CA GLU A 472 2.89 3.35 -10.91
C GLU A 472 3.24 4.24 -9.70
N TRP A 473 4.14 5.19 -9.88
CA TRP A 473 4.52 6.14 -8.84
C TRP A 473 3.33 7.00 -8.42
N GLN A 474 3.12 7.08 -7.11
CA GLN A 474 1.98 7.80 -6.53
C GLN A 474 2.27 9.30 -6.39
N ASP A 475 2.76 9.92 -7.46
CA ASP A 475 3.09 11.35 -7.51
C ASP A 475 1.87 12.20 -7.10
N SER A 476 2.13 13.26 -6.35
CA SER A 476 1.18 14.18 -5.72
C SER A 476 0.46 13.68 -4.45
N TYR A 477 0.69 12.43 -4.03
CA TYR A 477 0.07 11.80 -2.85
C TYR A 477 1.06 10.94 -2.07
N GLN A 478 2.33 11.31 -2.00
CA GLN A 478 3.36 10.44 -1.47
C GLN A 478 3.19 10.13 0.03
N ALA A 479 2.73 11.08 0.85
CA ALA A 479 2.45 10.83 2.27
C ALA A 479 1.32 9.79 2.47
N ALA A 480 0.20 9.94 1.77
CA ALA A 480 -0.88 8.95 1.82
C ALA A 480 -0.45 7.60 1.22
N ALA A 481 0.36 7.63 0.18
CA ALA A 481 0.86 6.42 -0.46
C ALA A 481 1.84 5.65 0.43
N SER A 482 2.70 6.30 1.19
CA SER A 482 3.59 5.63 2.14
C SER A 482 2.81 4.85 3.21
N GLY A 483 1.63 5.35 3.60
CA GLY A 483 0.71 4.66 4.49
C GLY A 483 0.22 3.30 3.98
N THR A 484 0.24 3.05 2.65
CA THR A 484 -0.14 1.75 2.08
C THR A 484 0.86 0.64 2.40
N THR A 485 2.08 1.00 2.79
CA THR A 485 3.11 0.06 3.21
C THR A 485 3.24 -0.03 4.73
N TRP A 486 2.46 0.75 5.49
CA TRP A 486 2.36 0.56 6.93
C TRP A 486 1.50 -0.67 7.24
N PRO A 487 1.85 -1.45 8.26
CA PRO A 487 1.11 -2.68 8.57
C PRO A 487 -0.18 -2.39 9.34
N ILE A 488 -1.11 -1.67 8.70
CA ILE A 488 -2.40 -1.25 9.27
C ILE A 488 -3.61 -1.67 8.41
N GLY A 489 -3.37 -2.42 7.34
CA GLY A 489 -4.43 -2.92 6.47
C GLY A 489 -5.04 -1.88 5.53
N ARG A 490 -4.37 -0.73 5.34
CA ARG A 490 -4.91 0.36 4.54
C ARG A 490 -4.25 0.47 3.17
N GLY A 491 -4.98 0.08 2.12
CA GLY A 491 -4.62 0.38 0.74
C GLY A 491 -5.04 1.80 0.32
N LEU A 492 -4.61 2.23 -0.86
CA LEU A 492 -5.21 3.40 -1.51
C LEU A 492 -6.55 2.99 -2.09
N THR A 493 -7.62 3.38 -1.44
CA THR A 493 -8.95 3.27 -2.02
C THR A 493 -9.06 4.29 -3.14
N PRO A 494 -9.45 3.89 -4.37
CA PRO A 494 -9.76 4.86 -5.40
C PRO A 494 -10.87 5.74 -4.83
N GLY A 495 -10.58 7.03 -4.66
CA GLY A 495 -11.55 7.98 -4.13
C GLY A 495 -12.85 7.83 -4.89
N ARG A 496 -14.01 7.88 -4.20
CA ARG A 496 -15.33 7.80 -4.82
C ARG A 496 -15.34 8.71 -6.05
N SER A 497 -15.26 8.09 -7.21
CA SER A 497 -15.24 8.83 -8.46
C SER A 497 -16.55 9.62 -8.54
N SER A 498 -16.46 10.95 -8.57
CA SER A 498 -17.62 11.78 -8.85
C SER A 498 -18.19 11.39 -10.23
N PHE A 499 -19.46 11.63 -10.47
CA PHE A 499 -20.07 11.33 -11.78
C PHE A 499 -19.25 11.90 -12.94
N GLY A 500 -18.65 13.09 -12.75
CA GLY A 500 -17.73 13.70 -13.71
C GLY A 500 -16.41 12.95 -13.87
N SER A 501 -15.83 12.38 -12.82
CA SER A 501 -14.60 11.58 -12.93
C SER A 501 -14.88 10.20 -13.53
N LYS A 502 -16.05 9.60 -13.28
CA LYS A 502 -16.50 8.38 -13.98
C LYS A 502 -16.66 8.64 -15.48
N PHE A 503 -17.23 9.77 -15.85
CA PHE A 503 -17.39 10.18 -17.24
C PHE A 503 -16.04 10.44 -17.91
N ILE A 504 -15.11 11.14 -17.24
CA ILE A 504 -13.75 11.38 -17.74
C ILE A 504 -12.95 10.08 -17.84
N ASN A 505 -13.07 9.17 -16.89
CA ASN A 505 -12.41 7.88 -16.95
C ASN A 505 -12.99 6.98 -18.05
N ALA A 506 -14.31 7.01 -18.26
CA ALA A 506 -14.94 6.32 -19.37
C ALA A 506 -14.52 6.88 -20.72
N LEU A 507 -14.41 8.22 -20.87
CA LEU A 507 -13.86 8.89 -22.05
C LEU A 507 -12.37 8.57 -22.28
N ALA A 508 -11.60 8.42 -21.20
CA ALA A 508 -10.18 8.05 -21.26
C ALA A 508 -9.94 6.56 -21.50
N GLY A 509 -11.00 5.76 -21.69
CA GLY A 509 -10.90 4.31 -21.88
C GLY A 509 -10.52 3.52 -20.64
N LYS A 510 -10.53 4.17 -19.45
CA LYS A 510 -10.37 3.47 -18.18
C LYS A 510 -11.71 2.84 -17.80
N SER A 511 -11.79 1.52 -17.86
CA SER A 511 -12.97 0.78 -17.38
C SER A 511 -13.04 0.85 -15.85
N GLU A 512 -14.22 0.53 -15.26
CA GLU A 512 -14.35 0.36 -13.79
C GLU A 512 -13.39 -0.69 -13.20
N ARG A 513 -12.80 -1.56 -14.02
CA ARG A 513 -11.71 -2.48 -13.69
C ARG A 513 -10.40 -1.78 -13.28
N ASP A 514 -10.13 -0.59 -13.77
CA ASP A 514 -8.92 0.19 -13.44
C ASP A 514 -9.03 0.89 -12.07
N ALA A 515 -10.15 0.72 -11.37
CA ALA A 515 -10.47 1.38 -10.12
C ALA A 515 -10.50 0.44 -8.89
N LEU A 516 -10.21 -0.85 -9.09
CA LEU A 516 -10.09 -1.85 -8.01
C LEU A 516 -8.64 -2.19 -7.73
#